data_3cad949c3e66ca4bb4056711aa64b5cb
#
_entry.id   3cad949c3e66ca4bb4056711aa64b5cb
#
_cell.length_a   1.000
_cell.length_b   1.000
_cell.length_c   1.000
_cell.angle_alpha   90.00
_cell.angle_beta   90.00
_cell.angle_gamma   90.00
#
_symmetry.space_group_name_H-M   'P 1'
#
loop_
_entity.id
_entity.type
_entity.pdbx_description
1 polymer ?
#
loop_
_entity_poly.entity_id
_entity_poly.type
_entity_poly.pdbx_seq_one_letter_code
_entity_poly.pdbx_strand_id
1 'polypeptide(L)'
;IIVVHPKQHMVYAEHPDELFEINVEFYKSLIPYCEKFGIKVACENMWQWYNGNKVPSDSTCSRAWEFCKYLDAIDSEWIVGCLDIGHVSLMLADIPDFIRKMGNKRLQALHVHDTDYKADKHTLPFYGNIDWNETMKAFADINYTGDLSYESGYFVKTMPDEIRPEAAKL
;
A
#
# COMPACT_ATOMS: atom_id res chain seq x y z
N ILE A 1 0.07 -13.11 6.54
CA ILE A 1 0.91 -11.94 6.21
C ILE A 1 0.69 -10.90 7.29
N ILE A 2 1.74 -10.17 7.67
CA ILE A 2 1.67 -9.01 8.56
C ILE A 2 2.17 -7.80 7.77
N VAL A 3 1.39 -6.71 7.73
CA VAL A 3 1.82 -5.46 7.10
C VAL A 3 2.67 -4.67 8.09
N VAL A 4 3.82 -4.20 7.64
CA VAL A 4 4.76 -3.38 8.41
C VAL A 4 5.16 -2.18 7.57
N HIS A 5 4.88 -0.98 8.06
CA HIS A 5 5.26 0.24 7.37
C HIS A 5 6.78 0.38 7.28
N PRO A 6 7.31 0.86 6.16
CA PRO A 6 8.71 1.27 6.08
C PRO A 6 8.96 2.51 6.95
N LYS A 7 10.22 2.76 7.28
CA LYS A 7 10.62 4.02 7.89
C LYS A 7 10.31 5.18 6.93
N GLN A 8 9.61 6.21 7.44
CA GLN A 8 9.14 7.35 6.65
C GLN A 8 9.22 8.69 7.43
N HIS A 9 9.95 8.73 8.56
CA HIS A 9 10.04 9.93 9.41
C HIS A 9 11.13 10.90 8.96
N MET A 10 11.52 10.85 7.69
CA MET A 10 12.47 11.75 7.05
C MET A 10 11.79 12.41 5.86
N VAL A 11 12.24 13.60 5.46
CA VAL A 11 11.78 14.24 4.23
C VAL A 11 12.29 13.42 3.06
N TYR A 12 11.38 12.69 2.39
CA TYR A 12 11.75 11.73 1.36
C TYR A 12 12.61 12.36 0.24
N ALA A 13 12.22 13.57 -0.22
CA ALA A 13 12.94 14.26 -1.29
C ALA A 13 14.40 14.62 -0.96
N GLU A 14 14.73 14.69 0.33
CA GLU A 14 16.09 15.03 0.81
C GLU A 14 16.93 13.78 1.11
N HIS A 15 16.28 12.65 1.41
CA HIS A 15 16.94 11.45 1.92
C HIS A 15 16.50 10.14 1.21
N PRO A 16 16.30 10.10 -0.13
CA PRO A 16 15.76 8.90 -0.77
C PRO A 16 16.69 7.69 -0.67
N ASP A 17 18.00 7.90 -0.83
CA ASP A 17 18.98 6.81 -0.77
C ASP A 17 19.18 6.29 0.67
N GLU A 18 19.21 7.19 1.66
CA GLU A 18 19.31 6.80 3.07
C GLU A 18 18.08 6.01 3.51
N LEU A 19 16.88 6.45 3.10
CA LEU A 19 15.64 5.70 3.35
C LEU A 19 15.65 4.34 2.68
N PHE A 20 16.19 4.25 1.45
CA PHE A 20 16.34 2.99 0.76
C PHE A 20 17.22 2.01 1.54
N GLU A 21 18.43 2.42 1.91
CA GLU A 21 19.38 1.58 2.64
C GLU A 21 18.81 1.10 3.99
N ILE A 22 18.29 2.02 4.79
CA ILE A 22 17.73 1.71 6.11
C ILE A 22 16.56 0.71 6.00
N ASN A 23 15.65 0.91 5.05
CA ASN A 23 14.49 0.05 4.92
C ASN A 23 14.86 -1.34 4.36
N VAL A 24 15.78 -1.40 3.40
CA VAL A 24 16.27 -2.69 2.89
C VAL A 24 16.93 -3.50 4.03
N GLU A 25 17.79 -2.86 4.84
CA GLU A 25 18.41 -3.50 5.99
C GLU A 25 17.37 -3.94 7.04
N PHE A 26 16.42 -3.06 7.35
CA PHE A 26 15.34 -3.35 8.28
C PHE A 26 14.54 -4.59 7.86
N TYR A 27 14.03 -4.63 6.63
CA TYR A 27 13.24 -5.78 6.19
C TYR A 27 14.08 -7.05 6.09
N LYS A 28 15.35 -6.98 5.68
CA LYS A 28 16.26 -8.14 5.71
C LYS A 28 16.45 -8.69 7.13
N SER A 29 16.48 -7.83 8.13
CA SER A 29 16.59 -8.25 9.53
C SER A 29 15.39 -9.05 10.04
N LEU A 30 14.23 -8.94 9.40
CA LEU A 30 13.01 -9.66 9.74
C LEU A 30 12.96 -11.08 9.16
N ILE A 31 13.72 -11.37 8.11
CA ILE A 31 13.67 -12.65 7.39
C ILE A 31 13.84 -13.87 8.32
N PRO A 32 14.83 -13.93 9.25
CA PRO A 32 14.97 -15.09 10.14
C PRO A 32 13.74 -15.33 11.03
N TYR A 33 13.02 -14.27 11.39
CA TYR A 33 11.78 -14.39 12.17
C TYR A 33 10.62 -14.87 11.30
N CYS A 34 10.53 -14.35 10.07
CA CYS A 34 9.54 -14.79 9.09
C CYS A 34 9.66 -16.29 8.83
N GLU A 35 10.88 -16.79 8.60
CA GLU A 35 11.19 -18.20 8.41
C GLU A 35 10.83 -19.03 9.65
N LYS A 36 11.25 -18.58 10.83
CA LYS A 36 11.00 -19.27 12.09
C LYS A 36 9.52 -19.46 12.39
N PHE A 37 8.69 -18.46 12.07
CA PHE A 37 7.27 -18.49 12.42
C PHE A 37 6.36 -18.80 11.22
N GLY A 38 6.90 -18.98 10.02
CA GLY A 38 6.13 -19.22 8.80
C GLY A 38 5.21 -18.05 8.43
N ILE A 39 5.61 -16.81 8.72
CA ILE A 39 4.79 -15.61 8.51
C ILE A 39 5.53 -14.64 7.59
N LYS A 40 4.90 -14.26 6.48
CA LYS A 40 5.43 -13.20 5.59
C LYS A 40 5.18 -11.81 6.17
N VAL A 41 6.13 -10.90 5.91
CA VAL A 41 5.99 -9.47 6.16
C VAL A 41 5.77 -8.75 4.85
N ALA A 42 4.76 -7.90 4.79
CA ALA A 42 4.48 -7.04 3.65
C ALA A 42 4.89 -5.60 3.94
N CYS A 43 5.77 -5.06 3.09
CA CYS A 43 6.08 -3.64 3.02
C CYS A 43 4.93 -2.91 2.34
N GLU A 44 4.57 -1.72 2.79
CA GLU A 44 3.49 -0.92 2.22
C GLU A 44 4.01 0.32 1.49
N ASN A 45 3.35 0.73 0.41
CA ASN A 45 3.62 2.00 -0.27
C ASN A 45 3.04 3.16 0.53
N MET A 46 3.88 4.16 0.82
CA MET A 46 3.54 5.27 1.70
C MET A 46 3.41 6.59 0.93
N TRP A 47 2.86 7.58 1.62
CA TRP A 47 2.83 8.99 1.21
C TRP A 47 3.19 9.88 2.40
N GLN A 48 3.49 11.16 2.17
CA GLN A 48 3.76 12.13 3.23
C GLN A 48 3.24 13.52 2.86
N TRP A 49 3.11 14.39 3.87
CA TRP A 49 2.87 15.81 3.64
C TRP A 49 4.19 16.51 3.31
N TYR A 50 4.23 17.26 2.22
CA TYR A 50 5.40 18.06 1.86
C TYR A 50 5.50 19.32 2.72
N ASN A 51 6.58 19.45 3.51
CA ASN A 51 7.01 20.67 4.26
C ASN A 51 5.86 21.47 4.90
N GLY A 52 4.91 20.81 5.57
CA GLY A 52 3.78 21.48 6.21
C GLY A 52 2.69 21.97 5.26
N ASN A 53 2.87 21.83 3.95
CA ASN A 53 1.82 22.01 2.97
C ASN A 53 0.85 20.83 3.05
N LYS A 54 -0.45 21.12 2.99
CA LYS A 54 -1.49 20.09 2.97
C LYS A 54 -1.63 19.44 1.56
N VAL A 55 -0.49 19.10 0.95
CA VAL A 55 -0.43 18.46 -0.35
C VAL A 55 0.31 17.14 -0.19
N PRO A 56 -0.31 16.01 -0.57
CA PRO A 56 0.37 14.71 -0.58
C PRO A 56 1.61 14.77 -1.49
N SER A 57 2.69 14.15 -1.04
CA SER A 57 3.95 14.05 -1.77
C SER A 57 4.56 12.65 -1.66
N ASP A 58 5.52 12.37 -2.52
CA ASP A 58 6.23 11.10 -2.53
C ASP A 58 6.83 10.76 -1.16
N SER A 59 6.78 9.49 -0.84
CA SER A 59 7.41 8.87 0.32
C SER A 59 7.96 7.50 -0.09
N THR A 60 8.42 6.71 0.86
CA THR A 60 8.98 5.38 0.61
C THR A 60 7.97 4.48 -0.14
N CYS A 61 8.41 3.87 -1.22
CA CYS A 61 7.61 2.97 -2.06
C CYS A 61 6.37 3.61 -2.73
N SER A 62 6.29 4.94 -2.81
CA SER A 62 5.15 5.64 -3.41
C SER A 62 5.03 5.46 -4.92
N ARG A 63 6.08 5.01 -5.58
CA ARG A 63 6.14 4.76 -7.02
C ARG A 63 6.44 3.29 -7.32
N ALA A 64 5.77 2.73 -8.33
CA ALA A 64 5.90 1.32 -8.68
C ALA A 64 7.34 0.88 -8.94
N TRP A 65 8.12 1.69 -9.67
CA TRP A 65 9.52 1.37 -9.97
C TRP A 65 10.38 1.30 -8.71
N GLU A 66 10.13 2.19 -7.77
CA GLU A 66 10.84 2.24 -6.50
C GLU A 66 10.45 1.05 -5.62
N PHE A 67 9.15 0.77 -5.50
CA PHE A 67 8.66 -0.34 -4.71
C PHE A 67 9.23 -1.68 -5.21
N CYS A 68 9.25 -1.88 -6.54
CA CYS A 68 9.93 -3.03 -7.13
C CYS A 68 11.42 -3.06 -6.76
N LYS A 69 12.13 -1.92 -6.83
CA LYS A 69 13.56 -1.80 -6.47
C LYS A 69 13.80 -2.23 -5.02
N TYR A 70 12.93 -1.83 -4.07
CA TYR A 70 13.04 -2.26 -2.68
C TYR A 70 12.91 -3.77 -2.53
N LEU A 71 11.84 -4.35 -3.07
CA LEU A 71 11.58 -5.77 -2.94
C LEU A 71 12.64 -6.62 -3.65
N ASP A 72 13.12 -6.18 -4.81
CA ASP A 72 14.19 -6.86 -5.54
C ASP A 72 15.55 -6.78 -4.81
N ALA A 73 15.84 -5.68 -4.13
CA ALA A 73 17.06 -5.53 -3.32
C ALA A 73 17.01 -6.36 -2.03
N ILE A 74 15.82 -6.57 -1.46
CA ILE A 74 15.62 -7.46 -0.30
C ILE A 74 15.78 -8.91 -0.72
N ASP A 75 15.27 -9.28 -1.90
CA ASP A 75 15.39 -10.60 -2.56
C ASP A 75 15.01 -11.77 -1.62
N SER A 76 13.78 -11.76 -1.12
CA SER A 76 13.28 -12.81 -0.24
C SER A 76 11.80 -13.12 -0.51
N GLU A 77 11.43 -14.39 -0.47
CA GLU A 77 10.03 -14.81 -0.55
C GLU A 77 9.22 -14.47 0.71
N TRP A 78 9.89 -14.14 1.79
CA TRP A 78 9.29 -13.78 3.08
C TRP A 78 8.93 -12.30 3.19
N ILE A 79 9.54 -11.45 2.36
CA ILE A 79 9.25 -10.01 2.32
C ILE A 79 8.56 -9.69 1.00
N VAL A 80 7.31 -9.24 1.09
CA VAL A 80 6.44 -9.00 -0.06
C VAL A 80 5.87 -7.58 -0.03
N GLY A 81 5.09 -7.20 -1.02
CA GLY A 81 4.42 -5.90 -1.09
C GLY A 81 2.98 -5.98 -0.60
N CYS A 82 2.58 -4.98 0.16
CA CYS A 82 1.19 -4.58 0.39
C CYS A 82 0.93 -3.32 -0.43
N LEU A 83 0.00 -3.36 -1.36
CA LEU A 83 -0.39 -2.17 -2.10
C LEU A 83 -1.58 -1.52 -1.42
N ASP A 84 -1.37 -0.33 -0.88
CA ASP A 84 -2.44 0.57 -0.52
C ASP A 84 -2.86 1.35 -1.78
N ILE A 85 -4.09 1.07 -2.23
CA ILE A 85 -4.65 1.61 -3.48
C ILE A 85 -4.95 3.11 -3.32
N GLY A 86 -5.40 3.51 -2.15
CA GLY A 86 -5.66 4.91 -1.84
C GLY A 86 -4.39 5.74 -1.86
N HIS A 87 -3.28 5.23 -1.31
CA HIS A 87 -1.98 5.88 -1.35
C HIS A 87 -1.47 6.09 -2.78
N VAL A 88 -1.65 5.09 -3.67
CA VAL A 88 -1.32 5.26 -5.10
C VAL A 88 -2.13 6.38 -5.71
N SER A 89 -3.43 6.46 -5.39
CA SER A 89 -4.32 7.50 -5.91
C SER A 89 -3.93 8.90 -5.45
N LEU A 90 -3.49 9.06 -4.20
CA LEU A 90 -3.01 10.33 -3.64
C LEU A 90 -1.76 10.85 -4.38
N MET A 91 -0.92 9.94 -4.85
CA MET A 91 0.26 10.26 -5.65
C MET A 91 -0.06 10.53 -7.12
N LEU A 92 -1.36 10.53 -7.49
CA LEU A 92 -1.84 10.67 -8.87
C LEU A 92 -1.11 9.71 -9.82
N ALA A 93 -0.72 8.54 -9.32
CA ALA A 93 -0.10 7.50 -10.10
C ALA A 93 -1.18 6.62 -10.75
N ASP A 94 -0.83 6.00 -11.87
CA ASP A 94 -1.70 5.06 -12.57
C ASP A 94 -1.77 3.75 -11.78
N ILE A 95 -2.91 3.48 -11.13
CA ILE A 95 -3.12 2.30 -10.28
C ILE A 95 -2.99 1.01 -11.10
N PRO A 96 -3.66 0.84 -12.25
CA PRO A 96 -3.47 -0.33 -13.12
C PRO A 96 -2.02 -0.58 -13.53
N ASP A 97 -1.28 0.46 -13.91
CA ASP A 97 0.14 0.34 -14.27
C ASP A 97 1.00 -0.07 -13.06
N PHE A 98 0.70 0.50 -11.88
CA PHE A 98 1.38 0.13 -10.63
C PHE A 98 1.22 -1.36 -10.32
N ILE A 99 -0.03 -1.86 -10.36
CA ILE A 99 -0.35 -3.27 -10.13
C ILE A 99 0.40 -4.17 -11.11
N ARG A 100 0.35 -3.86 -12.41
CA ARG A 100 1.02 -4.65 -13.44
C ARG A 100 2.54 -4.70 -13.26
N LYS A 101 3.17 -3.57 -12.90
CA LYS A 101 4.61 -3.50 -12.62
C LYS A 101 5.02 -4.31 -11.40
N MET A 102 4.22 -4.30 -10.34
CA MET A 102 4.48 -5.14 -9.17
C MET A 102 4.41 -6.63 -9.51
N GLY A 103 3.37 -7.04 -10.25
CA GLY A 103 3.10 -8.45 -10.55
C GLY A 103 2.78 -9.27 -9.29
N ASN A 104 2.25 -10.47 -9.47
CA ASN A 104 1.79 -11.32 -8.37
C ASN A 104 2.91 -11.87 -7.46
N LYS A 105 4.14 -11.91 -7.95
CA LYS A 105 5.27 -12.38 -7.14
C LYS A 105 5.60 -11.40 -6.01
N ARG A 106 5.55 -10.10 -6.31
CA ARG A 106 5.85 -9.06 -5.31
C ARG A 106 4.61 -8.65 -4.53
N LEU A 107 3.47 -8.51 -5.21
CA LEU A 107 2.21 -8.04 -4.62
C LEU A 107 1.42 -9.20 -4.02
N GLN A 108 1.36 -9.28 -2.69
CA GLN A 108 0.69 -10.38 -1.98
C GLN A 108 -0.28 -9.92 -0.89
N ALA A 109 -0.36 -8.63 -0.62
CA ALA A 109 -1.32 -8.06 0.30
C ALA A 109 -1.87 -6.74 -0.25
N LEU A 110 -3.06 -6.35 0.17
CA LEU A 110 -3.72 -5.11 -0.24
C LEU A 110 -4.32 -4.40 0.97
N HIS A 111 -4.26 -3.08 0.93
CA HIS A 111 -5.15 -2.19 1.65
C HIS A 111 -6.09 -1.55 0.62
N VAL A 112 -7.38 -1.87 0.74
CA VAL A 112 -8.41 -1.48 -0.22
C VAL A 112 -9.29 -0.41 0.39
N HIS A 113 -9.20 0.80 -0.14
CA HIS A 113 -10.10 1.90 0.15
C HIS A 113 -10.14 2.88 -1.01
N ASP A 114 -11.15 3.73 -1.04
CA ASP A 114 -11.32 4.74 -2.07
C ASP A 114 -10.98 6.13 -1.55
N THR A 115 -10.63 7.03 -2.47
CA THR A 115 -10.28 8.42 -2.18
C THR A 115 -10.87 9.36 -3.22
N ASP A 116 -10.79 10.66 -2.95
CA ASP A 116 -11.09 11.71 -3.92
C ASP A 116 -9.83 12.29 -4.59
N TYR A 117 -8.69 11.58 -4.53
CA TYR A 117 -7.36 12.02 -4.98
C TYR A 117 -6.78 13.23 -4.22
N LYS A 118 -7.39 13.64 -3.10
CA LYS A 118 -6.97 14.84 -2.34
C LYS A 118 -6.62 14.53 -0.90
N ALA A 119 -7.27 13.54 -0.32
CA ALA A 119 -7.08 13.18 1.07
C ALA A 119 -7.19 11.67 1.26
N ASP A 120 -6.48 11.17 2.24
CA ASP A 120 -6.53 9.77 2.68
C ASP A 120 -7.80 9.53 3.48
N LYS A 121 -8.89 9.23 2.76
CA LYS A 121 -10.25 9.19 3.34
C LYS A 121 -10.67 7.84 3.85
N HIS A 122 -10.00 6.78 3.45
CA HIS A 122 -10.39 5.41 3.82
C HIS A 122 -11.88 5.12 3.62
N THR A 123 -12.45 5.57 2.48
CA THR A 123 -13.85 5.29 2.14
C THR A 123 -13.98 3.90 1.51
N LEU A 124 -15.20 3.36 1.48
CA LEU A 124 -15.45 2.11 0.76
C LEU A 124 -15.22 2.30 -0.75
N PRO A 125 -14.84 1.23 -1.49
CA PRO A 125 -14.83 1.24 -2.95
C PRO A 125 -16.13 1.80 -3.53
N PHE A 126 -16.01 2.55 -4.63
CA PHE A 126 -17.10 3.25 -5.31
C PHE A 126 -17.66 4.51 -4.58
N TYR A 127 -17.12 4.88 -3.43
CA TYR A 127 -17.46 6.13 -2.73
C TYR A 127 -16.45 7.26 -2.97
N GLY A 128 -15.45 7.03 -3.79
CA GLY A 128 -14.46 8.00 -4.25
C GLY A 128 -14.40 8.08 -5.76
N ASN A 129 -13.18 8.27 -6.28
CA ASN A 129 -12.94 8.52 -7.70
C ASN A 129 -12.06 7.46 -8.38
N ILE A 130 -11.69 6.39 -7.68
CA ILE A 130 -10.87 5.33 -8.26
C ILE A 130 -11.67 4.54 -9.30
N ASP A 131 -11.07 4.31 -10.48
CA ASP A 131 -11.65 3.43 -11.48
C ASP A 131 -11.45 1.96 -11.08
N TRP A 132 -12.42 1.43 -10.35
CA TRP A 132 -12.40 0.05 -9.89
C TRP A 132 -12.48 -0.97 -11.00
N ASN A 133 -13.08 -0.64 -12.16
CA ASN A 133 -13.13 -1.57 -13.28
C ASN A 133 -11.73 -1.79 -13.86
N GLU A 134 -10.97 -0.73 -14.11
CA GLU A 134 -9.60 -0.84 -14.61
C GLU A 134 -8.65 -1.41 -13.53
N THR A 135 -8.87 -1.06 -12.27
CA THR A 135 -8.12 -1.62 -11.14
C THR A 135 -8.29 -3.14 -11.05
N MET A 136 -9.53 -3.63 -11.10
CA MET A 136 -9.80 -5.07 -11.04
C MET A 136 -9.30 -5.84 -12.27
N LYS A 137 -9.31 -5.23 -13.46
CA LYS A 137 -8.68 -5.81 -14.65
C LYS A 137 -7.17 -5.98 -14.45
N ALA A 138 -6.50 -5.00 -13.86
CA ALA A 138 -5.06 -5.10 -13.58
C ALA A 138 -4.73 -6.23 -12.59
N PHE A 139 -5.55 -6.44 -11.56
CA PHE A 139 -5.41 -7.61 -10.68
C PHE A 139 -5.61 -8.93 -11.41
N ALA A 140 -6.58 -9.00 -12.33
CA ALA A 140 -6.78 -10.18 -13.16
C ALA A 140 -5.58 -10.44 -14.09
N ASP A 141 -5.02 -9.39 -14.72
CA ASP A 141 -3.87 -9.48 -15.60
C ASP A 141 -2.64 -10.10 -14.93
N ILE A 142 -2.43 -9.81 -13.65
CA ILE A 142 -1.32 -10.39 -12.87
C ILE A 142 -1.68 -11.72 -12.19
N ASN A 143 -2.90 -12.21 -12.34
CA ASN A 143 -3.42 -13.38 -11.62
C ASN A 143 -3.27 -13.22 -10.08
N TYR A 144 -3.70 -12.09 -9.54
CA TYR A 144 -3.69 -11.86 -8.10
C TYR A 144 -4.62 -12.83 -7.39
N THR A 145 -4.13 -13.48 -6.33
CA THR A 145 -4.89 -14.50 -5.56
C THR A 145 -4.92 -14.20 -4.07
N GLY A 146 -4.41 -13.06 -3.63
CA GLY A 146 -4.45 -12.64 -2.23
C GLY A 146 -5.82 -12.08 -1.83
N ASP A 147 -5.94 -11.73 -0.56
CA ASP A 147 -7.16 -11.14 -0.01
C ASP A 147 -7.32 -9.68 -0.44
N LEU A 148 -8.58 -9.23 -0.56
CA LEU A 148 -8.96 -7.83 -0.70
C LEU A 148 -9.27 -7.28 0.71
N SER A 149 -8.22 -6.86 1.42
CA SER A 149 -8.35 -6.37 2.79
C SER A 149 -8.83 -4.92 2.79
N TYR A 150 -10.07 -4.69 3.19
CA TYR A 150 -10.60 -3.32 3.30
C TYR A 150 -9.97 -2.56 4.48
N GLU A 151 -9.45 -1.38 4.21
CA GLU A 151 -8.99 -0.43 5.21
C GLU A 151 -9.97 0.75 5.34
N SER A 152 -11.25 0.44 5.48
CA SER A 152 -12.35 1.42 5.50
C SER A 152 -13.01 1.57 6.87
N GLY A 153 -12.33 1.13 7.93
CA GLY A 153 -12.88 1.15 9.29
C GLY A 153 -13.25 2.55 9.79
N TYR A 154 -12.51 3.58 9.36
CA TYR A 154 -12.83 4.97 9.69
C TYR A 154 -14.15 5.42 9.07
N PHE A 155 -14.40 5.06 7.81
CA PHE A 155 -15.68 5.37 7.13
C PHE A 155 -16.87 4.74 7.87
N VAL A 156 -16.75 3.47 8.26
CA VAL A 156 -17.82 2.79 9.02
C VAL A 156 -18.04 3.46 10.39
N LYS A 157 -16.96 3.92 11.06
CA LYS A 157 -17.09 4.64 12.35
C LYS A 157 -17.85 5.97 12.27
N THR A 158 -17.90 6.61 11.10
CA THR A 158 -18.66 7.87 10.91
C THR A 158 -20.15 7.64 10.78
N MET A 159 -20.59 6.40 10.61
CA MET A 159 -22.01 6.05 10.50
C MET A 159 -22.67 5.93 11.88
N PRO A 160 -23.99 6.18 11.99
CA PRO A 160 -24.77 5.88 13.19
C PRO A 160 -24.59 4.41 13.62
N ASP A 161 -24.52 4.18 14.93
CA ASP A 161 -24.25 2.85 15.51
C ASP A 161 -25.23 1.78 15.01
N GLU A 162 -26.49 2.18 14.80
CA GLU A 162 -27.56 1.30 14.38
C GLU A 162 -27.36 0.69 12.99
N ILE A 163 -26.64 1.39 12.09
CA ILE A 163 -26.41 0.93 10.70
C ILE A 163 -25.01 0.36 10.45
N ARG A 164 -24.07 0.51 11.40
CA ARG A 164 -22.69 -0.01 11.25
C ARG A 164 -22.63 -1.50 10.96
N PRO A 165 -23.43 -2.38 11.61
CA PRO A 165 -23.39 -3.81 11.31
C PRO A 165 -23.81 -4.14 9.88
N GLU A 166 -24.72 -3.36 9.29
CA GLU A 166 -25.15 -3.56 7.90
C GLU A 166 -24.12 -2.98 6.93
N ALA A 167 -23.56 -1.81 7.24
CA ALA A 167 -22.48 -1.20 6.43
C ALA A 167 -21.22 -2.05 6.39
N ALA A 168 -20.91 -2.82 7.43
CA ALA A 168 -19.78 -3.72 7.47
C ALA A 168 -19.98 -5.01 6.64
N LYS A 169 -21.18 -5.22 6.09
CA LYS A 169 -21.47 -6.37 5.20
C LYS A 169 -21.38 -6.02 3.72
N LEU A 170 -21.23 -4.74 3.39
CA LEU A 170 -21.08 -4.24 2.01
C LEU A 170 -19.68 -4.47 1.49
#